data_5dffcaf0dee60cf429dd0ca67919c5ec
#
_entry.id   5dffcaf0dee60cf429dd0ca67919c5ec
#
_cell.length_a   1.000
_cell.length_b   1.000
_cell.length_c   1.000
_cell.angle_alpha   90.00
_cell.angle_beta   90.00
_cell.angle_gamma   90.00
#
_symmetry.space_group_name_H-M   'P 1'
#
loop_
_entity.id
_entity.type
_entity.pdbx_description
1 polymer ?
#
loop_
_entity_poly.entity_id
_entity_poly.type
_entity_poly.pdbx_seq_one_letter_code
_entity_poly.pdbx_strand_id
1 'polypeptide(L)' 'MNRATGLMYFTDRGIEELESRRGDEEVTVAWLAEQLRTFVDLNPEFETPVERFATWLARADDPDDD' A
#
# COMPACT_ATOMS: atom_id res chain seq x y z
N MET A 1 2.92 -0.58 20.14
CA MET A 1 2.76 -0.96 19.78
C MET A 1 2.50 -2.05 19.61
N ASN A 2 2.11 -2.40 19.45
CA ASN A 2 1.96 -3.41 19.33
C ASN A 2 1.89 -4.09 18.28
N ARG A 3 1.81 -3.72 17.34
CA ARG A 3 1.90 -4.42 16.28
C ARG A 3 2.94 -5.21 16.32
N ALA A 4 3.64 -5.12 17.18
CA ALA A 4 4.73 -5.93 17.25
C ALA A 4 4.45 -7.31 17.23
N THR A 5 3.32 -7.72 17.34
CA THR A 5 3.12 -9.12 17.39
C THR A 5 3.62 -9.76 16.14
N GLY A 6 3.93 -10.95 16.18
CA GLY A 6 4.49 -11.67 15.09
C GLY A 6 3.63 -11.71 13.88
N LEU A 7 2.37 -11.56 14.04
CA LEU A 7 1.53 -11.59 12.93
C LEU A 7 1.81 -10.48 11.97
N MET A 8 2.00 -9.29 12.47
CA MET A 8 2.25 -8.19 11.61
C MET A 8 3.63 -8.22 11.04
N TYR A 9 4.48 -8.97 11.69
CA TYR A 9 5.85 -9.01 11.30
C TYR A 9 6.06 -9.37 9.84
N PHE A 10 5.36 -10.36 9.35
CA PHE A 10 5.54 -10.78 7.98
C PHE A 10 5.06 -9.71 7.00
N THR A 11 3.98 -9.06 7.33
CA THR A 11 3.47 -8.03 6.47
C THR A 11 4.42 -6.85 6.46
N ASP A 12 4.98 -6.54 7.61
CA ASP A 12 5.89 -5.43 7.70
C ASP A 12 7.16 -5.62 6.89
N ARG A 13 7.57 -6.83 6.65
CA ARG A 13 8.80 -7.02 5.92
C ARG A 13 8.75 -6.38 4.55
N GLY A 14 7.65 -6.57 3.83
CA GLY A 14 7.54 -5.96 2.53
C GLY A 14 7.46 -4.46 2.60
N ILE A 15 6.75 -3.96 3.58
CA ILE A 15 6.63 -2.53 3.76
C ILE A 15 7.99 -1.94 4.12
N GLU A 16 8.73 -2.60 4.98
CA GLU A 16 10.04 -2.12 5.35
C GLU A 16 11.00 -2.15 4.19
N GLU A 17 10.91 -3.16 3.38
CA GLU A 17 11.78 -3.22 2.23
C GLU A 17 11.48 -2.09 1.26
N LEU A 18 10.21 -1.80 1.06
CA LEU A 18 9.83 -0.70 0.20
C LEU A 18 10.40 0.60 0.74
N GLU A 19 10.24 0.82 2.02
CA GLU A 19 10.72 2.05 2.62
C GLU A 19 12.23 2.12 2.58
N SER A 20 12.89 1.01 2.78
CA SER A 20 14.33 0.98 2.77
C SER A 20 14.90 1.25 1.39
N ARG A 21 14.24 0.74 0.37
CA ARG A 21 14.78 0.87 -0.96
C ARG A 21 14.34 2.12 -1.67
N ARG A 22 13.17 2.62 -1.34
CA ARG A 22 12.63 3.75 -2.05
C ARG A 22 12.10 4.85 -1.17
N GLY A 23 12.48 4.84 0.08
CA GLY A 23 11.88 5.77 1.02
C GLY A 23 12.12 7.22 0.68
N ASP A 24 13.17 7.51 -0.05
CA ASP A 24 13.47 8.88 -0.41
C ASP A 24 12.91 9.29 -1.76
N GLU A 25 12.25 8.39 -2.45
CA GLU A 25 11.74 8.71 -3.76
C GLU A 25 10.43 9.45 -3.65
N GLU A 26 10.24 10.37 -4.56
CA GLU A 26 8.96 11.04 -4.66
C GLU A 26 8.33 10.61 -5.97
N VAL A 27 7.12 10.11 -5.91
CA VAL A 27 6.44 9.65 -7.10
C VAL A 27 5.07 10.28 -7.14
N THR A 28 4.51 10.36 -8.34
CA THR A 28 3.16 10.89 -8.44
C THR A 28 2.16 9.81 -8.07
N VAL A 29 0.99 10.26 -7.68
CA VAL A 29 -0.07 9.31 -7.41
C VAL A 29 -0.46 8.58 -8.67
N ALA A 30 -0.36 9.25 -9.82
CA ALA A 30 -0.66 8.57 -11.07
C ALA A 30 0.30 7.41 -11.30
N TRP A 31 1.56 7.60 -10.97
CA TRP A 31 2.52 6.53 -11.10
C TRP A 31 2.14 5.36 -10.18
N LEU A 32 1.79 5.69 -8.95
CA LEU A 32 1.43 4.65 -8.01
C LEU A 32 0.20 3.89 -8.47
N ALA A 33 -0.80 4.60 -8.97
CA ALA A 33 -2.00 3.94 -9.46
C ALA A 33 -1.66 2.96 -10.57
N GLU A 34 -0.74 3.35 -11.42
CA GLU A 34 -0.34 2.47 -12.51
C GLU A 34 0.33 1.21 -11.96
N GLN A 35 1.15 1.36 -10.94
CA GLN A 35 1.79 0.21 -10.34
C GLN A 35 0.77 -0.72 -9.72
N LEU A 36 -0.23 -0.16 -9.08
CA LEU A 36 -1.27 -0.99 -8.47
C LEU A 36 -2.03 -1.78 -9.54
N ARG A 37 -2.32 -1.14 -10.67
CA ARG A 37 -3.00 -1.84 -11.75
C ARG A 37 -2.14 -2.97 -12.28
N THR A 38 -0.87 -2.70 -12.48
CA THR A 38 0.02 -3.73 -12.99
C THR A 38 0.08 -4.89 -12.02
N PHE A 39 0.15 -4.60 -10.74
CA PHE A 39 0.23 -5.66 -9.75
C PHE A 39 -1.03 -6.52 -9.79
N VAL A 40 -2.19 -5.90 -9.90
CA VAL A 40 -3.43 -6.66 -9.95
C VAL A 40 -3.51 -7.47 -11.24
N ASP A 41 -3.03 -6.91 -12.34
CA ASP A 41 -3.02 -7.67 -13.57
C ASP A 41 -2.21 -8.92 -13.45
N LEU A 42 -1.11 -8.87 -12.74
CA LEU A 42 -0.27 -10.03 -12.55
C LEU A 42 -0.77 -10.93 -11.44
N ASN A 43 -1.55 -10.40 -10.54
CA ASN A 43 -2.04 -11.15 -9.39
C ASN A 43 -3.50 -10.86 -9.15
N PRO A 44 -4.37 -11.36 -10.03
CA PRO A 44 -5.80 -10.99 -9.91
C PRO A 44 -6.43 -11.37 -8.60
N GLU A 45 -5.85 -12.33 -7.90
CA GLU A 45 -6.44 -12.73 -6.63
C GLU A 45 -6.35 -11.64 -5.59
N PHE A 46 -5.54 -10.60 -5.82
CA PHE A 46 -5.43 -9.52 -4.87
C PHE A 46 -6.20 -8.28 -5.28
N GLU A 47 -7.09 -8.42 -6.24
CA GLU A 47 -7.81 -7.26 -6.74
C GLU A 47 -8.56 -6.53 -5.64
N THR A 48 -9.31 -7.25 -4.83
CA THR A 48 -10.11 -6.62 -3.80
C THR A 48 -9.27 -5.95 -2.72
N PRO A 49 -8.24 -6.61 -2.18
CA PRO A 49 -7.40 -5.94 -1.20
C PRO A 49 -6.70 -4.71 -1.75
N VAL A 50 -6.26 -4.78 -2.99
CA VAL A 50 -5.56 -3.64 -3.57
C VAL A 50 -6.52 -2.49 -3.78
N GLU A 51 -7.73 -2.78 -4.21
CA GLU A 51 -8.69 -1.74 -4.41
C GLU A 51 -9.08 -1.10 -3.09
N ARG A 52 -9.18 -1.88 -2.05
CA ARG A 52 -9.49 -1.33 -0.75
C ARG A 52 -8.38 -0.44 -0.25
N PHE A 53 -7.15 -0.85 -0.47
CA PHE A 53 -6.02 -0.04 -0.07
C PHE A 53 -6.02 1.27 -0.84
N ALA A 54 -6.28 1.20 -2.15
CA ALA A 54 -6.26 2.40 -2.96
C ALA A 54 -7.35 3.37 -2.53
N THR A 55 -8.53 2.86 -2.23
CA THR A 55 -9.61 3.71 -1.78
C THR A 55 -9.28 4.34 -0.44
N TRP A 56 -8.74 3.55 0.46
CA TRP A 56 -8.35 4.06 1.76
C TRP A 56 -7.32 5.17 1.61
N LEU A 57 -6.36 4.95 0.73
CA LEU A 57 -5.31 5.93 0.53
C LEU A 57 -5.86 7.20 -0.09
N ALA A 58 -6.81 7.07 -1.00
CA ALA A 58 -7.39 8.22 -1.65
C ALA A 58 -8.10 9.13 -0.66
N ARG A 59 -8.57 8.57 0.44
CA ARG A 59 -9.29 9.35 1.42
C ARG A 59 -8.51 9.61 2.68
N ALA A 60 -7.25 9.24 2.68
CA ALA A 60 -6.51 9.26 3.92
C ALA A 60 -6.41 10.64 4.52
N ASP A 61 -6.41 11.67 3.68
CA ASP A 61 -6.28 13.00 4.20
C ASP A 61 -7.58 13.76 4.29
N ASP A 62 -8.68 13.10 4.04
CA ASP A 62 -9.96 13.77 4.02
C ASP A 62 -10.51 13.83 5.44
N PRO A 63 -10.59 14.98 6.04
CA PRO A 63 -11.04 15.05 7.41
C PRO A 63 -12.49 14.68 7.59
N ASP A 64 -13.27 14.77 6.52
CA ASP A 64 -14.62 14.40 6.64
C ASP A 64 -14.88 12.98 6.42
N ASP A 65 -13.89 12.23 6.17
CA ASP A 65 -14.03 10.89 5.83
C ASP A 65 -14.30 10.10 6.96
N ASP A 66 -14.57 10.13 7.85
CA ASP A 66 -14.73 9.29 8.83
C ASP A 66 -15.93 9.01 9.16
#